data_eb7823ecf3da9c4caf3b7d4e0b86eb2c
#
_entry.id   eb7823ecf3da9c4caf3b7d4e0b86eb2c
#
_cell.length_a   1.000
_cell.length_b   1.000
_cell.length_c   1.000
_cell.angle_alpha   90.00
_cell.angle_beta   90.00
_cell.angle_gamma   90.00
#
_symmetry.space_group_name_H-M   'P 1'
#
loop_
_entity.id
_entity.type
_entity.pdbx_description
1 polymer ?
#
loop_
_entity_poly.entity_id
_entity_poly.type
_entity_poly.pdbx_seq_one_letter_code
_entity_poly.pdbx_strand_id
1 'polypeptide(L)'
;IKKVKFPFGKSSTKKILTTHPDIQKIMYFASMVMNLTVIEGVRSNARQAILFKKKKSKTMLSKHLKQPDGWSHAIDTAPYNPKVKGGIDWKDREGFIAMQFLIKGIATALYEIGEISHLVRSGIDWDNDNNIKEHSFFDGPHSEIYKP
;
A
#
# COMPACT_ATOMS: atom_id res chain seq x y z
N ILE A 1 -9.19 -22.57 -8.93
CA ILE A 1 -8.58 -21.26 -8.65
C ILE A 1 -8.41 -20.51 -9.97
N LYS A 2 -9.07 -19.37 -10.09
CA LYS A 2 -8.93 -18.53 -11.28
C LYS A 2 -7.52 -17.92 -11.34
N LYS A 3 -6.92 -17.91 -12.52
CA LYS A 3 -5.64 -17.26 -12.75
C LYS A 3 -5.78 -15.76 -12.52
N VAL A 4 -4.88 -15.18 -11.71
CA VAL A 4 -4.82 -13.73 -11.48
C VAL A 4 -4.46 -13.03 -12.79
N LYS A 5 -5.17 -11.96 -13.13
CA LYS A 5 -4.96 -11.24 -14.39
C LYS A 5 -3.58 -10.58 -14.45
N PHE A 6 -3.13 -9.99 -13.35
CA PHE A 6 -1.85 -9.30 -13.25
C PHE A 6 -1.03 -9.86 -12.07
N PRO A 7 -0.44 -11.07 -12.20
CA PRO A 7 0.29 -11.66 -11.09
C PRO A 7 1.50 -10.82 -10.71
N PHE A 8 1.77 -10.72 -9.42
CA PHE A 8 2.97 -10.04 -8.94
C PHE A 8 4.23 -10.81 -9.32
N GLY A 9 5.28 -10.09 -9.67
CA GLY A 9 6.61 -10.66 -9.87
C GLY A 9 7.24 -11.12 -8.55
N LYS A 10 8.40 -11.76 -8.65
CA LYS A 10 9.11 -12.33 -7.48
C LYS A 10 9.43 -11.29 -6.41
N SER A 11 9.95 -10.12 -6.83
CA SER A 11 10.32 -9.04 -5.91
C SER A 11 9.11 -8.50 -5.15
N SER A 12 8.01 -8.20 -5.87
CA SER A 12 6.77 -7.72 -5.26
C SER A 12 6.18 -8.76 -4.31
N THR A 13 6.13 -10.03 -4.72
CA THR A 13 5.61 -11.13 -3.89
C THR A 13 6.39 -11.24 -2.59
N LYS A 14 7.72 -11.17 -2.66
CA LYS A 14 8.59 -11.23 -1.47
C LYS A 14 8.27 -10.12 -0.47
N LYS A 15 8.02 -8.92 -0.96
CA LYS A 15 7.65 -7.76 -0.12
C LYS A 15 6.24 -7.90 0.46
N ILE A 16 5.28 -8.37 -0.33
CA ILE A 16 3.90 -8.61 0.14
C ILE A 16 3.90 -9.60 1.31
N LEU A 17 4.70 -10.66 1.24
CA LEU A 17 4.77 -11.68 2.28
C LEU A 17 5.32 -11.17 3.63
N THR A 18 5.87 -9.97 3.69
CA THR A 18 6.29 -9.31 4.94
C THR A 18 5.18 -8.49 5.59
N THR A 19 4.07 -8.30 4.89
CA THR A 19 2.92 -7.52 5.37
C THR A 19 1.86 -8.40 6.03
N HIS A 20 1.02 -7.76 6.84
CA HIS A 20 -0.09 -8.44 7.52
C HIS A 20 -0.95 -9.24 6.52
N PRO A 21 -1.46 -10.44 6.91
CA PRO A 21 -2.29 -11.26 6.03
C PRO A 21 -3.48 -10.54 5.40
N ASP A 22 -4.08 -9.57 6.09
CA ASP A 22 -5.16 -8.75 5.52
C ASP A 22 -4.67 -7.93 4.32
N ILE A 23 -3.46 -7.35 4.41
CA ILE A 23 -2.84 -6.63 3.28
C ILE A 23 -2.57 -7.60 2.13
N GLN A 24 -2.06 -8.79 2.41
CA GLN A 24 -1.78 -9.81 1.38
C GLN A 24 -3.07 -10.15 0.61
N LYS A 25 -4.17 -10.32 1.32
CA LYS A 25 -5.48 -10.60 0.72
C LYS A 25 -5.97 -9.45 -0.14
N ILE A 26 -5.86 -8.21 0.36
CA ILE A 26 -6.23 -7.01 -0.40
C ILE A 26 -5.42 -6.92 -1.70
N MET A 27 -4.11 -7.12 -1.63
CA MET A 27 -3.23 -7.06 -2.80
C MET A 27 -3.57 -8.14 -3.83
N TYR A 28 -3.90 -9.33 -3.39
CA TYR A 28 -4.36 -10.41 -4.27
C TYR A 28 -5.56 -9.98 -5.13
N PHE A 29 -6.58 -9.39 -4.50
CA PHE A 29 -7.76 -8.91 -5.23
C PHE A 29 -7.45 -7.69 -6.10
N ALA A 30 -6.60 -6.77 -5.65
CA ALA A 30 -6.21 -5.61 -6.43
C ALA A 30 -5.50 -6.01 -7.73
N SER A 31 -4.67 -7.05 -7.70
CA SER A 31 -3.97 -7.56 -8.89
C SER A 31 -4.89 -8.19 -9.94
N MET A 32 -6.14 -8.44 -9.61
CA MET A 32 -7.15 -8.87 -10.59
C MET A 32 -7.65 -7.72 -11.46
N VAL A 33 -7.50 -6.48 -11.00
CA VAL A 33 -8.01 -5.28 -11.65
C VAL A 33 -6.91 -4.43 -12.27
N MET A 34 -5.80 -4.24 -11.56
CA MET A 34 -4.70 -3.38 -11.98
C MET A 34 -3.38 -4.12 -11.96
N ASN A 35 -2.51 -3.75 -12.92
CA ASN A 35 -1.12 -4.19 -12.91
C ASN A 35 -0.34 -3.31 -11.93
N LEU A 36 0.10 -3.90 -10.83
CA LEU A 36 0.74 -3.21 -9.72
C LEU A 36 2.14 -3.75 -9.46
N THR A 37 3.00 -2.90 -8.92
CA THR A 37 4.29 -3.31 -8.35
C THR A 37 4.38 -2.87 -6.90
N VAL A 38 5.09 -3.64 -6.07
CA VAL A 38 5.28 -3.32 -4.66
C VAL A 38 6.66 -2.70 -4.46
N ILE A 39 6.68 -1.52 -3.87
CA ILE A 39 7.90 -0.76 -3.61
C ILE A 39 8.50 -1.17 -2.27
N GLU A 40 7.69 -1.25 -1.22
CA GLU A 40 8.14 -1.57 0.13
C GLU A 40 7.03 -2.26 0.94
N GLY A 41 7.42 -3.31 1.68
CA GLY A 41 6.61 -3.92 2.73
C GLY A 41 7.19 -3.56 4.09
N VAL A 42 7.72 -4.54 4.83
CA VAL A 42 8.37 -4.29 6.13
C VAL A 42 9.61 -3.42 5.95
N ARG A 43 9.80 -2.50 6.88
CA ARG A 43 10.95 -1.59 6.95
C ARG A 43 11.72 -1.84 8.24
N SER A 44 13.07 -1.86 8.16
CA SER A 44 13.90 -1.97 9.36
C SER A 44 13.90 -0.66 10.17
N ASN A 45 14.18 -0.76 11.47
CA ASN A 45 14.37 0.42 12.32
C ASN A 45 15.49 1.31 11.82
N ALA A 46 16.61 0.72 11.35
CA ALA A 46 17.73 1.46 10.80
C ALA A 46 17.34 2.28 9.58
N ARG A 47 16.57 1.70 8.64
CA ARG A 47 16.06 2.41 7.46
C ARG A 47 15.09 3.53 7.86
N GLN A 48 14.21 3.28 8.82
CA GLN A 48 13.28 4.31 9.31
C GLN A 48 14.04 5.51 9.90
N ALA A 49 15.08 5.28 10.67
CA ALA A 49 15.91 6.33 11.23
C ALA A 49 16.58 7.17 10.13
N ILE A 50 17.08 6.52 9.07
CA ILE A 50 17.68 7.20 7.91
C ILE A 50 16.64 8.08 7.21
N LEU A 51 15.44 7.55 6.95
CA LEU A 51 14.38 8.31 6.30
C LEU A 51 13.89 9.49 7.15
N PHE A 52 13.79 9.32 8.44
CA PHE A 52 13.45 10.38 9.38
C PHE A 52 14.51 11.49 9.38
N LYS A 53 15.79 11.10 9.48
CA LYS A 53 16.93 12.05 9.45
C LYS A 53 16.97 12.84 8.14
N LYS A 54 16.66 12.20 7.01
CA LYS A 54 16.62 12.84 5.68
C LYS A 54 15.30 13.62 5.44
N LYS A 55 14.42 13.73 6.43
CA LYS A 55 13.10 14.36 6.34
C LYS A 55 12.19 13.75 5.26
N LYS A 56 12.44 12.51 4.83
CA LYS A 56 11.59 11.74 3.91
C LYS A 56 10.50 10.99 4.64
N SER A 57 10.61 10.86 5.96
CA SER A 57 9.55 10.39 6.86
C SER A 57 9.38 11.39 7.99
N LYS A 58 8.13 11.61 8.41
CA LYS A 58 7.78 12.54 9.49
C LYS A 58 7.71 11.86 10.85
N THR A 59 7.95 10.55 10.93
CA THR A 59 7.81 9.77 12.16
C THR A 59 8.90 8.72 12.29
N MET A 60 9.25 8.40 13.55
CA MET A 60 10.02 7.20 13.89
C MET A 60 9.13 5.99 14.13
N LEU A 61 7.79 6.17 14.17
CA LEU A 61 6.80 5.13 14.47
C LEU A 61 5.98 4.78 13.21
N SER A 62 6.67 4.46 12.11
CA SER A 62 6.03 4.07 10.85
C SER A 62 5.30 2.73 10.97
N LYS A 63 4.15 2.62 10.30
CA LYS A 63 3.43 1.36 10.14
C LYS A 63 4.18 0.34 9.27
N HIS A 64 5.18 0.77 8.51
CA HIS A 64 6.08 -0.14 7.79
C HIS A 64 7.01 -0.92 8.74
N LEU A 65 7.24 -0.43 9.95
CA LEU A 65 7.99 -1.18 10.94
C LEU A 65 7.23 -2.43 11.35
N LYS A 66 7.97 -3.46 11.71
CA LYS A 66 7.39 -4.68 12.25
C LYS A 66 6.57 -4.36 13.50
N GLN A 67 5.27 -4.59 13.45
CA GLN A 67 4.36 -4.35 14.55
C GLN A 67 4.41 -5.52 15.56
N PRO A 68 3.79 -5.41 16.75
CA PRO A 68 3.80 -6.47 17.75
C PRO A 68 3.34 -7.84 17.26
N ASP A 69 2.47 -7.90 16.24
CA ASP A 69 2.03 -9.17 15.64
C ASP A 69 3.05 -9.79 14.68
N GLY A 70 4.19 -9.16 14.47
CA GLY A 70 5.24 -9.66 13.61
C GLY A 70 5.18 -9.23 12.15
N TRP A 71 4.19 -8.40 11.77
CA TRP A 71 3.95 -7.98 10.39
C TRP A 71 4.11 -6.48 10.21
N SER A 72 4.45 -6.04 8.99
CA SER A 72 4.26 -4.65 8.59
C SER A 72 2.76 -4.38 8.43
N HIS A 73 2.27 -3.25 8.95
CA HIS A 73 0.88 -2.81 8.78
C HIS A 73 0.75 -1.76 7.67
N ALA A 74 1.79 -1.58 6.87
CA ALA A 74 1.78 -0.70 5.71
C ALA A 74 2.43 -1.36 4.51
N ILE A 75 2.05 -0.90 3.32
CA ILE A 75 2.61 -1.30 2.04
C ILE A 75 2.67 -0.09 1.12
N ASP A 76 3.77 0.03 0.38
CA ASP A 76 3.90 1.01 -0.69
C ASP A 76 3.81 0.29 -2.04
N THR A 77 2.86 0.71 -2.86
CA THR A 77 2.58 0.14 -4.17
C THR A 77 2.46 1.22 -5.23
N ALA A 78 2.62 0.84 -6.49
CA ALA A 78 2.43 1.74 -7.61
C ALA A 78 1.80 1.02 -8.79
N PRO A 79 1.04 1.72 -9.65
CA PRO A 79 0.68 1.21 -10.96
C PRO A 79 1.96 0.88 -11.73
N TYR A 80 2.02 -0.32 -12.32
CA TYR A 80 3.17 -0.74 -13.11
C TYR A 80 2.95 -0.36 -14.58
N ASN A 81 3.91 0.37 -15.16
CA ASN A 81 3.90 0.73 -16.57
C ASN A 81 5.19 0.25 -17.23
N PRO A 82 5.13 -0.82 -18.07
CA PRO A 82 6.33 -1.37 -18.72
C PRO A 82 6.97 -0.42 -19.74
N LYS A 83 6.25 0.62 -20.16
CA LYS A 83 6.76 1.63 -21.11
C LYS A 83 7.65 2.69 -20.45
N VAL A 84 7.66 2.74 -19.12
CA VAL A 84 8.44 3.69 -18.34
C VAL A 84 9.67 3.00 -17.79
N LYS A 85 10.83 3.66 -17.87
CA LYS A 85 12.07 3.14 -17.28
C LYS A 85 11.87 2.97 -15.77
N GLY A 86 12.16 1.77 -15.26
CA GLY A 86 11.92 1.42 -13.85
C GLY A 86 10.50 0.99 -13.54
N GLY A 87 9.56 1.07 -14.51
CA GLY A 87 8.21 0.52 -14.36
C GLY A 87 7.22 1.40 -13.61
N ILE A 88 7.63 2.55 -13.09
CA ILE A 88 6.75 3.44 -12.32
C ILE A 88 6.81 4.86 -12.90
N ASP A 89 5.67 5.39 -13.30
CA ASP A 89 5.52 6.81 -13.63
C ASP A 89 5.11 7.57 -12.36
N TRP A 90 6.08 8.17 -11.70
CA TRP A 90 5.88 8.91 -10.45
C TRP A 90 5.02 10.17 -10.61
N LYS A 91 4.81 10.63 -11.83
CA LYS A 91 3.96 11.78 -12.17
C LYS A 91 2.51 11.39 -12.47
N ASP A 92 2.21 10.10 -12.51
CA ASP A 92 0.85 9.59 -12.81
C ASP A 92 -0.05 9.70 -11.58
N ARG A 93 -0.40 10.93 -11.23
CA ARG A 93 -1.27 11.21 -10.07
C ARG A 93 -2.61 10.50 -10.16
N GLU A 94 -3.24 10.51 -11.33
CA GLU A 94 -4.53 9.84 -11.55
C GLU A 94 -4.43 8.32 -11.34
N GLY A 95 -3.34 7.71 -11.80
CA GLY A 95 -3.08 6.28 -11.60
C GLY A 95 -2.95 5.92 -10.12
N PHE A 96 -2.22 6.74 -9.35
CA PHE A 96 -2.11 6.54 -7.90
C PHE A 96 -3.45 6.73 -7.19
N ILE A 97 -4.24 7.71 -7.58
CA ILE A 97 -5.58 7.93 -7.02
C ILE A 97 -6.48 6.72 -7.31
N ALA A 98 -6.52 6.27 -8.56
CA ALA A 98 -7.31 5.09 -8.95
C ALA A 98 -6.91 3.85 -8.16
N MET A 99 -5.61 3.61 -8.02
CA MET A 99 -5.07 2.50 -7.25
C MET A 99 -5.50 2.57 -5.77
N GLN A 100 -5.39 3.73 -5.14
CA GLN A 100 -5.72 3.87 -3.72
C GLN A 100 -7.21 3.68 -3.45
N PHE A 101 -8.08 4.17 -4.32
CA PHE A 101 -9.52 3.92 -4.18
C PHE A 101 -9.89 2.46 -4.46
N LEU A 102 -9.19 1.80 -5.39
CA LEU A 102 -9.34 0.35 -5.59
C LEU A 102 -8.97 -0.42 -4.31
N ILE A 103 -7.82 -0.13 -3.73
CA ILE A 103 -7.35 -0.79 -2.49
C ILE A 103 -8.35 -0.55 -1.35
N LYS A 104 -8.78 0.70 -1.17
CA LYS A 104 -9.76 1.06 -0.14
C LYS A 104 -11.10 0.36 -0.35
N GLY A 105 -11.58 0.30 -1.59
CA GLY A 105 -12.84 -0.36 -1.93
C GLY A 105 -12.79 -1.86 -1.64
N ILE A 106 -11.70 -2.52 -2.02
CA ILE A 106 -11.50 -3.95 -1.73
C ILE A 106 -11.44 -4.19 -0.22
N ALA A 107 -10.65 -3.40 0.50
CA ALA A 107 -10.54 -3.53 1.96
C ALA A 107 -11.89 -3.36 2.64
N THR A 108 -12.65 -2.35 2.24
CA THR A 108 -13.99 -2.10 2.80
C THR A 108 -14.92 -3.28 2.55
N ALA A 109 -14.96 -3.79 1.32
CA ALA A 109 -15.81 -4.93 0.96
C ALA A 109 -15.42 -6.20 1.74
N LEU A 110 -14.14 -6.51 1.82
CA LEU A 110 -13.65 -7.69 2.56
C LEU A 110 -13.91 -7.56 4.06
N TYR A 111 -13.78 -6.37 4.62
CA TYR A 111 -14.10 -6.11 6.02
C TYR A 111 -15.60 -6.33 6.30
N GLU A 112 -16.48 -5.79 5.47
CA GLU A 112 -17.93 -5.89 5.64
C GLU A 112 -18.44 -7.34 5.58
N ILE A 113 -17.79 -8.19 4.78
CA ILE A 113 -18.16 -9.62 4.72
C ILE A 113 -17.40 -10.49 5.72
N GLY A 114 -16.59 -9.89 6.60
CA GLY A 114 -15.86 -10.62 7.66
C GLY A 114 -14.62 -11.37 7.20
N GLU A 115 -14.11 -11.12 6.00
CA GLU A 115 -12.92 -11.80 5.46
C GLU A 115 -11.61 -11.21 5.99
N ILE A 116 -11.61 -9.94 6.41
CA ILE A 116 -10.49 -9.28 7.06
C ILE A 116 -10.99 -8.48 8.28
N SER A 117 -10.10 -8.11 9.18
CA SER A 117 -10.43 -7.40 10.42
C SER A 117 -9.97 -5.94 10.44
N HIS A 118 -9.40 -5.45 9.35
CA HIS A 118 -8.85 -4.10 9.24
C HIS A 118 -9.49 -3.35 8.07
N LEU A 119 -9.52 -2.01 8.21
CA LEU A 119 -9.75 -1.10 7.11
C LEU A 119 -8.43 -0.48 6.66
N VAL A 120 -8.43 0.24 5.53
CA VAL A 120 -7.23 0.86 4.94
C VAL A 120 -7.36 2.37 5.00
N ARG A 121 -6.27 3.03 5.46
CA ARG A 121 -6.03 4.46 5.28
C ARG A 121 -4.96 4.67 4.23
N SER A 122 -5.21 5.59 3.31
CA SER A 122 -4.31 5.90 2.20
C SER A 122 -3.46 7.14 2.47
N GLY A 123 -2.26 7.19 1.91
CA GLY A 123 -1.40 8.37 1.92
C GLY A 123 -1.90 9.52 1.05
N ILE A 124 -3.02 9.36 0.34
CA ILE A 124 -3.69 10.46 -0.39
C ILE A 124 -4.88 11.04 0.39
N ASP A 125 -5.24 10.44 1.53
CA ASP A 125 -6.43 10.79 2.31
C ASP A 125 -6.20 10.45 3.79
N TRP A 126 -5.37 11.26 4.44
CA TRP A 126 -4.87 10.96 5.79
C TRP A 126 -5.93 11.05 6.87
N ASP A 127 -6.95 11.88 6.72
CA ASP A 127 -8.09 11.96 7.64
C ASP A 127 -9.22 10.99 7.30
N ASN A 128 -9.09 10.29 6.18
CA ASN A 128 -9.97 9.20 5.76
C ASN A 128 -11.42 9.65 5.49
N ASP A 129 -11.60 10.86 4.95
CA ASP A 129 -12.91 11.43 4.63
C ASP A 129 -13.30 11.35 3.14
N ASN A 130 -12.43 10.75 2.31
CA ASN A 130 -12.54 10.61 0.84
C ASN A 130 -12.37 11.94 0.08
N ASN A 131 -12.00 13.03 0.74
CA ASN A 131 -11.69 14.30 0.10
C ASN A 131 -10.17 14.46 -0.04
N ILE A 132 -9.64 14.14 -1.22
CA ILE A 132 -8.20 14.16 -1.48
C ILE A 132 -7.66 15.55 -1.87
N LYS A 133 -8.53 16.54 -2.04
CA LYS A 133 -8.14 17.89 -2.51
C LYS A 133 -7.57 18.76 -1.40
N GLU A 134 -7.88 18.47 -0.15
CA GLU A 134 -7.52 19.32 1.00
C GLU A 134 -6.16 18.98 1.62
N HIS A 135 -5.52 17.89 1.20
CA HIS A 135 -4.25 17.44 1.79
C HIS A 135 -3.07 18.12 1.11
N SER A 136 -2.19 18.72 1.92
CA SER A 136 -0.91 19.27 1.47
C SER A 136 0.16 18.19 1.23
N PHE A 137 0.01 17.02 1.87
CA PHE A 137 0.93 15.89 1.73
C PHE A 137 0.24 14.73 1.01
N PHE A 138 0.71 14.47 -0.21
CA PHE A 138 0.22 13.40 -1.06
C PHE A 138 1.29 12.31 -1.16
N ASP A 139 1.04 11.18 -0.49
CA ASP A 139 1.88 9.99 -0.58
C ASP A 139 1.14 8.91 -1.35
N GLY A 140 1.21 8.99 -2.68
CA GLY A 140 0.46 8.12 -3.60
C GLY A 140 0.64 6.63 -3.36
N PRO A 141 1.87 6.12 -3.11
CA PRO A 141 2.09 4.70 -2.88
C PRO A 141 1.55 4.15 -1.57
N HIS A 142 1.43 4.97 -0.52
CA HIS A 142 1.24 4.50 0.85
C HIS A 142 -0.16 4.04 1.16
N SER A 143 -0.27 2.82 1.69
CA SER A 143 -1.50 2.26 2.28
C SER A 143 -1.16 1.64 3.63
N GLU A 144 -1.98 1.88 4.63
CA GLU A 144 -1.81 1.27 5.95
C GLU A 144 -3.14 0.74 6.47
N ILE A 145 -3.07 -0.32 7.28
CA ILE A 145 -4.25 -0.91 7.91
C ILE A 145 -4.42 -0.41 9.33
N TYR A 146 -5.67 -0.36 9.76
CA TYR A 146 -6.05 -0.02 11.13
C TYR A 146 -7.29 -0.80 11.53
N LYS A 147 -7.47 -1.01 12.82
CA LYS A 147 -8.73 -1.56 13.36
C LYS A 147 -9.70 -0.42 13.58
N PRO A 148 -10.88 -0.49 12.96
CA PRO A 148 -11.92 0.51 13.16
C PRO A 148 -12.55 0.44 14.56
#